data_89d15be9e6d72332bcc46264d45f1cdd
#
_entry.id   89d15be9e6d72332bcc46264d45f1cdd
#
_cell.length_a   1.000
_cell.length_b   1.000
_cell.length_c   1.000
_cell.angle_alpha   90.00
_cell.angle_beta   90.00
_cell.angle_gamma   90.00
#
_symmetry.space_group_name_H-M   'P 1'
#
loop_
_entity.id
_entity.type
_entity.pdbx_description
1 polymer ?
#
loop_
_entity_poly.entity_id
_entity_poly.type
_entity_poly.pdbx_seq_one_letter_code
_entity_poly.pdbx_strand_id
1 'polypeptide(L)'
;MKLYMVRHNNKDSMAVSDDGRNFKILALSKFVPNSFSCIEEFLEGSSLEELRNFIRNEDLDDIVVDEENILPPISKPKQNIMCMGLNYEDHIKESERVFLKDIKRPKYPIIFTKSILSINAPYGNIELRDEVSCELDWESELAVVIGKSGIRIKKEDAYNHVFGYTVLNDISARDIQRNHKQFFLGKSLPGACPIGPCIVTKDEIDNPHNLDIFCRVNGQIKQESNTKFQIFDIPSQIEAISKSTYLMPGDIIATGTPSGVGFARKPPEFLKDGDIVECEVEKIGKITNKVIDCSHQ
;
A
#
# COMPACT_ATOMS: atom_id res chain seq x y z
N MET A 1 -4.48 -10.32 13.38
CA MET A 1 -5.84 -9.75 13.15
C MET A 1 -5.83 -8.99 11.83
N LYS A 2 -6.90 -9.12 11.04
CA LYS A 2 -7.08 -8.34 9.80
C LYS A 2 -8.12 -7.25 10.05
N LEU A 3 -7.69 -6.00 9.89
CA LEU A 3 -8.52 -4.81 10.08
C LEU A 3 -8.88 -4.20 8.73
N TYR A 4 -10.14 -3.95 8.53
CA TYR A 4 -10.72 -3.38 7.32
C TYR A 4 -11.41 -2.05 7.62
N MET A 5 -11.52 -1.21 6.59
CA MET A 5 -12.53 -0.16 6.52
C MET A 5 -13.60 -0.58 5.53
N VAL A 6 -14.85 -0.53 5.93
CA VAL A 6 -15.98 -0.94 5.10
C VAL A 6 -17.08 0.12 5.11
N ARG A 7 -17.84 0.20 4.01
CA ARG A 7 -19.07 0.99 3.94
C ARG A 7 -20.27 0.08 4.12
N HIS A 8 -20.98 0.29 5.20
CA HIS A 8 -22.22 -0.44 5.50
C HIS A 8 -23.33 0.52 5.91
N ASN A 9 -24.53 0.38 5.32
CA ASN A 9 -25.67 1.29 5.54
C ASN A 9 -25.30 2.78 5.38
N ASN A 10 -24.54 3.11 4.32
CA ASN A 10 -24.03 4.45 4.02
C ASN A 10 -23.14 5.07 5.11
N LYS A 11 -22.53 4.23 5.95
CA LYS A 11 -21.60 4.65 6.99
C LYS A 11 -20.28 3.90 6.88
N ASP A 12 -19.18 4.63 6.89
CA ASP A 12 -17.85 4.06 6.93
C ASP A 12 -17.55 3.56 8.36
N SER A 13 -17.04 2.35 8.47
CA SER A 13 -16.84 1.69 9.77
C SER A 13 -15.60 0.80 9.73
N MET A 14 -14.91 0.70 10.87
CA MET A 14 -13.92 -0.35 11.06
C MET A 14 -14.60 -1.72 11.15
N ALA A 15 -13.95 -2.73 10.61
CA ALA A 15 -14.40 -4.11 10.69
C ALA A 15 -13.21 -5.06 10.85
N VAL A 16 -13.49 -6.26 11.34
CA VAL A 16 -12.55 -7.39 11.34
C VAL A 16 -13.12 -8.52 10.52
N SER A 17 -12.25 -9.21 9.80
CA SER A 17 -12.61 -10.42 9.05
C SER A 17 -11.38 -11.31 8.93
N ASP A 18 -11.56 -12.61 9.01
CA ASP A 18 -10.49 -13.57 8.76
C ASP A 18 -10.42 -13.97 7.29
N ASP A 19 -11.57 -14.04 6.62
CA ASP A 19 -11.74 -14.53 5.25
C ASP A 19 -11.94 -13.42 4.19
N GLY A 20 -12.14 -12.17 4.63
CA GLY A 20 -12.41 -11.02 3.76
C GLY A 20 -13.80 -11.04 3.10
N ARG A 21 -14.76 -11.83 3.65
CA ARG A 21 -16.14 -11.93 3.18
C ARG A 21 -17.14 -11.72 4.28
N ASN A 22 -16.91 -12.36 5.43
CA ASN A 22 -17.74 -12.23 6.61
C ASN A 22 -17.08 -11.24 7.56
N PHE A 23 -17.72 -10.10 7.77
CA PHE A 23 -17.17 -8.98 8.54
C PHE A 23 -17.93 -8.80 9.85
N LYS A 24 -17.19 -8.67 10.93
CA LYS A 24 -17.70 -8.14 12.19
C LYS A 24 -17.49 -6.63 12.20
N ILE A 25 -18.56 -5.88 12.03
CA ILE A 25 -18.48 -4.41 12.08
C ILE A 25 -18.34 -3.98 13.53
N LEU A 26 -17.29 -3.21 13.77
CA LEU A 26 -17.00 -2.69 15.09
C LEU A 26 -17.86 -1.45 15.33
N ALA A 27 -18.94 -1.60 16.11
CA ALA A 27 -19.73 -0.48 16.58
C ALA A 27 -18.91 0.31 17.63
N LEU A 28 -17.93 1.08 17.15
CA LEU A 28 -16.94 1.78 17.96
C LEU A 28 -17.57 2.81 18.93
N SER A 29 -18.85 3.16 18.76
CA SER A 29 -19.62 3.93 19.75
C SER A 29 -19.71 3.23 21.13
N LYS A 30 -19.52 1.92 21.16
CA LYS A 30 -19.47 1.12 22.39
C LYS A 30 -18.03 0.96 22.91
N PHE A 31 -17.02 1.27 22.10
CA PHE A 31 -15.61 1.20 22.45
C PHE A 31 -15.24 2.48 23.24
N VAL A 32 -15.22 2.38 24.55
CA VAL A 32 -15.08 3.51 25.48
C VAL A 32 -13.62 3.98 25.58
N PRO A 33 -13.35 5.30 25.69
CA PRO A 33 -14.30 6.41 25.77
C PRO A 33 -14.52 7.17 24.46
N ASN A 34 -13.88 6.78 23.37
CA ASN A 34 -13.90 7.52 22.12
C ASN A 34 -14.48 6.66 20.99
N SER A 35 -15.49 7.15 20.30
CA SER A 35 -15.99 6.56 19.07
C SER A 35 -15.01 6.86 17.93
N PHE A 36 -14.17 5.90 17.56
CA PHE A 36 -13.33 6.02 16.37
C PHE A 36 -14.15 5.75 15.12
N SER A 37 -14.00 6.62 14.13
CA SER A 37 -14.69 6.45 12.84
C SER A 37 -13.81 5.79 11.78
N CYS A 38 -12.48 5.73 12.01
CA CYS A 38 -11.49 5.18 11.10
C CYS A 38 -10.30 4.58 11.85
N ILE A 39 -9.49 3.82 11.12
CA ILE A 39 -8.31 3.17 11.68
C ILE A 39 -7.28 4.21 12.14
N GLU A 40 -7.14 5.33 11.44
CA GLU A 40 -6.21 6.40 11.81
C GLU A 40 -6.48 6.94 13.22
N GLU A 41 -7.75 7.21 13.55
CA GLU A 41 -8.16 7.65 14.88
C GLU A 41 -7.91 6.56 15.94
N PHE A 42 -8.21 5.30 15.61
CA PHE A 42 -7.93 4.15 16.46
C PHE A 42 -6.44 4.05 16.82
N LEU A 43 -5.55 4.22 15.84
CA LEU A 43 -4.09 4.15 16.03
C LEU A 43 -3.55 5.23 16.98
N GLU A 44 -4.26 6.34 17.10
CA GLU A 44 -3.87 7.45 18.00
C GLU A 44 -4.39 7.29 19.43
N GLY A 45 -5.52 6.64 19.59
CA GLY A 45 -6.26 6.67 20.84
C GLY A 45 -6.41 5.34 21.56
N SER A 46 -5.98 4.21 20.96
CA SER A 46 -6.19 2.89 21.56
C SER A 46 -5.11 1.87 21.20
N SER A 47 -5.19 0.69 21.80
CA SER A 47 -4.27 -0.41 21.61
C SER A 47 -4.94 -1.64 20.97
N LEU A 48 -4.13 -2.49 20.33
CA LEU A 48 -4.63 -3.79 19.82
C LEU A 48 -5.18 -4.69 20.92
N GLU A 49 -4.64 -4.59 22.14
CA GLU A 49 -5.12 -5.39 23.27
C GLU A 49 -6.53 -4.97 23.68
N GLU A 50 -6.77 -3.67 23.78
CA GLU A 50 -8.11 -3.13 24.07
C GLU A 50 -9.11 -3.53 22.98
N LEU A 51 -8.71 -3.45 21.70
CA LEU A 51 -9.56 -3.88 20.58
C LEU A 51 -9.88 -5.37 20.65
N ARG A 52 -8.90 -6.22 20.95
CA ARG A 52 -9.13 -7.67 21.11
C ARG A 52 -10.06 -8.00 22.26
N ASN A 53 -9.92 -7.28 23.37
CA ASN A 53 -10.79 -7.44 24.52
C ASN A 53 -12.22 -7.03 24.17
N PHE A 54 -12.40 -5.92 23.45
CA PHE A 54 -13.70 -5.48 22.96
C PHE A 54 -14.35 -6.55 22.08
N ILE A 55 -13.64 -7.04 21.06
CA ILE A 55 -14.17 -8.07 20.13
C ILE A 55 -14.56 -9.36 20.86
N ARG A 56 -13.83 -9.75 21.92
CA ARG A 56 -14.16 -10.96 22.69
C ARG A 56 -15.40 -10.80 23.57
N ASN A 57 -15.67 -9.59 24.03
CA ASN A 57 -16.73 -9.32 25.01
C ASN A 57 -18.03 -8.82 24.37
N GLU A 58 -18.00 -8.41 23.12
CA GLU A 58 -19.19 -7.97 22.37
C GLU A 58 -19.70 -9.10 21.49
N ASP A 59 -21.01 -9.26 21.48
CA ASP A 59 -21.70 -10.12 20.52
C ASP A 59 -21.85 -9.37 19.20
N LEU A 60 -20.98 -9.68 18.23
CA LEU A 60 -20.90 -9.01 16.94
C LEU A 60 -21.42 -9.94 15.85
N ASP A 61 -22.47 -9.51 15.18
CA ASP A 61 -23.01 -10.23 14.03
C ASP A 61 -22.03 -10.24 12.86
N ASP A 62 -21.98 -11.36 12.15
CA ASP A 62 -21.28 -11.45 10.87
C ASP A 62 -22.14 -10.83 9.76
N ILE A 63 -21.55 -9.92 9.00
CA ILE A 63 -22.20 -9.20 7.91
C ILE A 63 -21.39 -9.43 6.63
N VAL A 64 -22.08 -9.73 5.53
CA VAL A 64 -21.47 -9.83 4.20
C VAL A 64 -21.34 -8.41 3.63
N VAL A 65 -20.14 -8.07 3.16
CA VAL A 65 -19.85 -6.79 2.51
C VAL A 65 -19.30 -7.06 1.12
N ASP A 66 -19.87 -6.42 0.12
CA ASP A 66 -19.40 -6.50 -1.26
C ASP A 66 -18.06 -5.78 -1.42
N GLU A 67 -17.21 -6.27 -2.33
CA GLU A 67 -15.85 -5.74 -2.56
C GLU A 67 -15.83 -4.23 -2.83
N GLU A 68 -16.82 -3.70 -3.56
CA GLU A 68 -16.95 -2.26 -3.85
C GLU A 68 -17.15 -1.41 -2.59
N ASN A 69 -17.57 -2.01 -1.50
CA ASN A 69 -17.78 -1.37 -0.20
C ASN A 69 -16.60 -1.55 0.76
N ILE A 70 -15.52 -2.20 0.31
CA ILE A 70 -14.26 -2.26 1.05
C ILE A 70 -13.45 -1.01 0.69
N LEU A 71 -13.12 -0.22 1.71
CA LEU A 71 -12.46 1.07 1.58
C LEU A 71 -10.95 0.94 1.82
N PRO A 72 -10.15 1.97 1.44
CA PRO A 72 -8.75 2.01 1.84
C PRO A 72 -8.64 1.89 3.37
N PRO A 73 -7.81 1.00 3.91
CA PRO A 73 -7.69 0.84 5.36
C PRO A 73 -7.11 2.08 6.04
N ILE A 74 -6.30 2.84 5.33
CA ILE A 74 -5.85 4.20 5.68
C ILE A 74 -6.20 5.11 4.52
N SER A 75 -7.12 6.02 4.72
CA SER A 75 -7.61 6.92 3.69
C SER A 75 -7.04 8.34 3.79
N LYS A 76 -6.62 8.75 4.98
CA LYS A 76 -6.13 10.10 5.28
C LYS A 76 -4.90 10.06 6.19
N PRO A 77 -3.77 9.50 5.72
CA PRO A 77 -2.54 9.56 6.49
C PRO A 77 -2.14 11.03 6.71
N LYS A 78 -1.40 11.29 7.79
CA LYS A 78 -0.99 12.67 8.15
C LYS A 78 0.06 13.24 7.23
N GLN A 79 0.79 12.39 6.54
CA GLN A 79 1.87 12.75 5.63
C GLN A 79 1.65 12.07 4.28
N ASN A 80 2.34 12.57 3.25
CA ASN A 80 2.43 11.86 1.97
C ASN A 80 2.94 10.44 2.18
N ILE A 81 2.49 9.51 1.35
CA ILE A 81 2.97 8.12 1.36
C ILE A 81 4.46 8.14 1.02
N MET A 82 5.28 7.60 1.89
CA MET A 82 6.74 7.50 1.67
C MET A 82 7.04 6.24 0.90
N CYS A 83 7.80 6.34 -0.19
CA CYS A 83 8.04 5.24 -1.12
C CYS A 83 9.54 5.00 -1.31
N MET A 84 9.91 3.71 -1.45
CA MET A 84 11.27 3.27 -1.71
C MET A 84 11.51 3.07 -3.21
N GLY A 85 12.38 3.85 -3.80
CA GLY A 85 12.85 3.64 -5.18
C GLY A 85 13.96 2.59 -5.26
N LEU A 86 13.93 1.74 -6.29
CA LEU A 86 14.98 0.76 -6.62
C LEU A 86 15.37 -0.13 -5.43
N ASN A 87 14.39 -0.67 -4.71
CA ASN A 87 14.63 -1.48 -3.52
C ASN A 87 14.70 -2.99 -3.76
N TYR A 88 14.71 -3.43 -5.02
CA TYR A 88 14.95 -4.83 -5.39
C TYR A 88 16.08 -4.92 -6.41
N GLU A 89 17.00 -5.87 -6.20
CA GLU A 89 18.17 -6.04 -7.07
C GLU A 89 17.78 -6.30 -8.54
N ASP A 90 16.75 -7.12 -8.74
CA ASP A 90 16.29 -7.46 -10.08
C ASP A 90 15.61 -6.28 -10.78
N HIS A 91 14.97 -5.40 -10.03
CA HIS A 91 14.40 -4.15 -10.55
C HIS A 91 15.48 -3.16 -10.98
N ILE A 92 16.62 -3.11 -10.27
CA ILE A 92 17.79 -2.34 -10.73
C ILE A 92 18.28 -2.88 -12.07
N LYS A 93 18.50 -4.20 -12.18
CA LYS A 93 19.01 -4.84 -13.41
C LYS A 93 18.08 -4.66 -14.61
N GLU A 94 16.77 -4.68 -14.43
CA GLU A 94 15.85 -4.39 -15.54
C GLU A 94 15.88 -2.93 -15.96
N SER A 95 15.96 -2.00 -15.01
CA SER A 95 16.11 -0.55 -15.26
C SER A 95 17.40 -0.23 -16.00
N GLU A 96 18.53 -0.84 -15.63
CA GLU A 96 19.80 -0.73 -16.37
C GLU A 96 19.66 -1.08 -17.85
N ARG A 97 18.95 -2.19 -18.13
CA ARG A 97 18.71 -2.65 -19.50
C ARG A 97 17.89 -1.67 -20.33
N VAL A 98 16.96 -0.97 -19.72
CA VAL A 98 16.09 0.01 -20.40
C VAL A 98 16.83 1.31 -20.64
N PHE A 99 17.51 1.81 -19.64
CA PHE A 99 18.20 3.12 -19.73
C PHE A 99 19.58 3.02 -20.38
N LEU A 100 20.06 1.80 -20.70
CA LEU A 100 21.41 1.54 -21.24
C LEU A 100 22.50 2.23 -20.40
N LYS A 101 22.31 2.23 -19.09
CA LYS A 101 23.13 2.97 -18.14
C LYS A 101 23.38 2.10 -16.90
N ASP A 102 24.63 2.05 -16.47
CA ASP A 102 25.02 1.40 -15.22
C ASP A 102 24.36 2.14 -14.02
N ILE A 103 23.39 1.49 -13.38
CA ILE A 103 22.69 1.99 -12.21
C ILE A 103 23.29 1.30 -10.99
N LYS A 104 24.27 1.93 -10.37
CA LYS A 104 24.88 1.37 -9.16
C LYS A 104 23.85 1.15 -8.07
N ARG A 105 23.96 0.01 -7.39
CA ARG A 105 23.19 -0.25 -6.18
C ARG A 105 23.27 0.96 -5.24
N PRO A 106 22.14 1.53 -4.82
CA PRO A 106 22.15 2.72 -3.97
C PRO A 106 22.79 2.41 -2.62
N LYS A 107 23.65 3.31 -2.15
CA LYS A 107 24.28 3.22 -0.82
C LYS A 107 23.29 3.55 0.30
N TYR A 108 22.30 4.36 0.00
CA TYR A 108 21.23 4.79 0.91
C TYR A 108 19.89 4.59 0.23
N PRO A 109 18.79 4.35 0.99
CA PRO A 109 17.45 4.26 0.42
C PRO A 109 17.13 5.51 -0.40
N ILE A 110 16.62 5.29 -1.62
CA ILE A 110 16.05 6.35 -2.45
C ILE A 110 14.62 6.53 -1.98
N ILE A 111 14.32 7.70 -1.43
CA ILE A 111 13.01 7.99 -0.85
C ILE A 111 12.33 9.06 -1.68
N PHE A 112 11.10 8.79 -2.11
CA PHE A 112 10.21 9.75 -2.73
C PHE A 112 8.83 9.66 -2.08
N THR A 113 7.86 10.47 -2.53
CA THR A 113 6.51 10.45 -1.94
C THR A 113 5.43 10.44 -3.02
N LYS A 114 4.28 9.86 -2.67
CA LYS A 114 3.00 10.04 -3.36
C LYS A 114 2.10 10.95 -2.54
N SER A 115 1.26 11.73 -3.23
CA SER A 115 0.23 12.53 -2.58
C SER A 115 -0.76 11.65 -1.82
N ILE A 116 -1.21 12.08 -0.66
CA ILE A 116 -2.33 11.43 0.05
C ILE A 116 -3.61 11.40 -0.80
N LEU A 117 -3.78 12.36 -1.71
CA LEU A 117 -4.93 12.43 -2.61
C LEU A 117 -4.85 11.42 -3.77
N SER A 118 -3.76 10.69 -3.91
CA SER A 118 -3.65 9.59 -4.87
C SER A 118 -4.20 8.26 -4.34
N ILE A 119 -4.53 8.16 -3.03
CA ILE A 119 -5.06 6.94 -2.44
C ILE A 119 -6.36 6.53 -3.14
N ASN A 120 -6.47 5.22 -3.40
CA ASN A 120 -7.62 4.59 -4.03
C ASN A 120 -8.05 3.36 -3.23
N ALA A 121 -9.31 2.98 -3.37
CA ALA A 121 -9.85 1.79 -2.76
C ALA A 121 -9.21 0.50 -3.34
N PRO A 122 -9.16 -0.59 -2.57
CA PRO A 122 -8.59 -1.86 -3.01
C PRO A 122 -9.28 -2.45 -4.25
N TYR A 123 -10.53 -2.08 -4.49
CA TYR A 123 -11.33 -2.50 -5.64
C TYR A 123 -11.84 -1.30 -6.45
N GLY A 124 -11.29 -0.10 -6.22
CA GLY A 124 -11.61 1.12 -6.98
C GLY A 124 -11.02 1.11 -8.38
N ASN A 125 -11.58 1.92 -9.27
CA ASN A 125 -11.05 2.04 -10.62
C ASN A 125 -9.77 2.89 -10.65
N ILE A 126 -8.84 2.54 -11.55
CA ILE A 126 -7.69 3.38 -11.91
C ILE A 126 -8.10 4.21 -13.11
N GLU A 127 -8.06 5.54 -12.97
CA GLU A 127 -8.39 6.45 -14.06
C GLU A 127 -7.22 6.54 -15.07
N LEU A 128 -7.51 6.27 -16.33
CA LEU A 128 -6.64 6.57 -17.46
C LEU A 128 -7.13 7.87 -18.12
N ARG A 129 -6.20 8.80 -18.35
CA ARG A 129 -6.45 10.08 -19.03
C ARG A 129 -5.32 10.31 -20.01
N ASP A 130 -5.58 10.04 -21.28
CA ASP A 130 -4.57 10.13 -22.34
C ASP A 130 -3.98 11.55 -22.48
N GLU A 131 -4.76 12.57 -22.15
CA GLU A 131 -4.29 13.97 -22.11
C GLU A 131 -3.30 14.25 -20.98
N VAL A 132 -3.20 13.34 -19.99
CA VAL A 132 -2.27 13.45 -18.86
C VAL A 132 -1.08 12.52 -19.07
N SER A 133 -1.34 11.25 -19.33
CA SER A 133 -0.30 10.23 -19.53
C SER A 133 -0.81 9.03 -20.31
N CYS A 134 -0.04 8.58 -21.29
CA CYS A 134 -0.27 7.33 -22.03
C CYS A 134 0.64 6.18 -21.54
N GLU A 135 1.35 6.36 -20.43
CA GLU A 135 2.34 5.40 -19.94
C GLU A 135 2.10 5.04 -18.47
N LEU A 136 0.84 4.69 -18.11
CA LEU A 136 0.53 4.18 -16.78
C LEU A 136 1.07 2.75 -16.61
N ASP A 137 1.79 2.54 -15.53
CA ASP A 137 2.49 1.30 -15.23
C ASP A 137 2.18 0.84 -13.79
N TRP A 138 2.23 -0.46 -13.55
CA TRP A 138 1.95 -1.13 -12.28
C TRP A 138 3.23 -1.33 -11.45
N GLU A 139 3.09 -1.30 -10.14
CA GLU A 139 4.13 -1.62 -9.17
C GLU A 139 3.51 -2.24 -7.92
N SER A 140 3.49 -3.58 -7.82
CA SER A 140 3.01 -4.27 -6.61
C SER A 140 4.02 -4.12 -5.49
N GLU A 141 3.56 -3.71 -4.31
CA GLU A 141 4.39 -3.46 -3.15
C GLU A 141 3.78 -3.98 -1.85
N LEU A 142 4.64 -4.45 -0.95
CA LEU A 142 4.34 -4.51 0.47
C LEU A 142 4.34 -3.09 1.02
N ALA A 143 3.35 -2.71 1.80
CA ALA A 143 3.33 -1.44 2.52
C ALA A 143 3.30 -1.65 4.02
N VAL A 144 4.05 -0.83 4.74
CA VAL A 144 4.11 -0.80 6.20
C VAL A 144 3.25 0.33 6.72
N VAL A 145 2.41 0.05 7.72
CA VAL A 145 1.63 1.06 8.44
C VAL A 145 2.28 1.31 9.79
N ILE A 146 2.57 2.57 10.08
CA ILE A 146 3.16 2.99 11.35
C ILE A 146 2.07 3.06 12.44
N GLY A 147 2.36 2.54 13.61
CA GLY A 147 1.44 2.54 14.76
C GLY A 147 1.89 3.39 15.93
N LYS A 148 3.16 3.76 15.98
CA LYS A 148 3.72 4.56 17.06
C LYS A 148 4.61 5.66 16.50
N SER A 149 4.38 6.90 16.95
CA SER A 149 5.20 8.03 16.52
C SER A 149 6.66 7.89 16.94
N GLY A 150 7.56 8.46 16.14
CA GLY A 150 8.97 8.49 16.46
C GLY A 150 9.80 9.34 15.50
N ILE A 151 10.99 9.69 15.96
CA ILE A 151 12.06 10.33 15.17
C ILE A 151 13.40 9.73 15.60
N ARG A 152 14.34 9.61 14.68
CA ARG A 152 15.66 8.99 14.90
C ARG A 152 15.54 7.58 15.47
N ILE A 153 14.57 6.82 14.95
CA ILE A 153 14.32 5.43 15.33
C ILE A 153 15.50 4.60 14.85
N LYS A 154 16.10 3.82 15.75
CA LYS A 154 17.16 2.88 15.39
C LYS A 154 16.57 1.61 14.79
N LYS A 155 17.36 0.89 14.00
CA LYS A 155 16.95 -0.38 13.38
C LYS A 155 16.41 -1.40 14.40
N GLU A 156 17.09 -1.54 15.51
CA GLU A 156 16.70 -2.47 16.58
C GLU A 156 15.32 -2.16 17.18
N ASP A 157 14.88 -0.91 17.12
CA ASP A 157 13.59 -0.45 17.66
C ASP A 157 12.49 -0.33 16.59
N ALA A 158 12.82 -0.48 15.30
CA ALA A 158 11.94 -0.16 14.18
C ALA A 158 10.59 -0.88 14.24
N TYR A 159 10.59 -2.18 14.55
CA TYR A 159 9.34 -2.94 14.65
C TYR A 159 8.45 -2.54 15.82
N ASN A 160 8.97 -1.83 16.83
CA ASN A 160 8.15 -1.27 17.90
C ASN A 160 7.23 -0.14 17.40
N HIS A 161 7.55 0.44 16.23
CA HIS A 161 6.79 1.49 15.58
C HIS A 161 5.84 0.98 14.49
N VAL A 162 5.98 -0.26 14.06
CA VAL A 162 5.10 -0.87 13.05
C VAL A 162 3.79 -1.33 13.69
N PHE A 163 2.67 -0.98 13.09
CA PHE A 163 1.34 -1.50 13.42
C PHE A 163 1.03 -2.78 12.64
N GLY A 164 1.24 -2.76 11.33
CA GLY A 164 0.94 -3.87 10.46
C GLY A 164 1.33 -3.60 9.01
N TYR A 165 0.80 -4.42 8.14
CA TYR A 165 1.15 -4.47 6.73
C TYR A 165 -0.09 -4.49 5.84
N THR A 166 0.04 -3.96 4.63
CA THR A 166 -1.01 -3.95 3.61
C THR A 166 -0.40 -4.09 2.22
N VAL A 167 -1.24 -4.31 1.20
CA VAL A 167 -0.81 -4.28 -0.21
C VAL A 167 -0.97 -2.89 -0.76
N LEU A 168 -0.06 -2.47 -1.64
CA LEU A 168 -0.12 -1.20 -2.34
C LEU A 168 0.28 -1.39 -3.80
N ASN A 169 -0.41 -0.69 -4.71
CA ASN A 169 0.01 -0.56 -6.10
C ASN A 169 0.51 0.87 -6.33
N ASP A 170 1.83 1.02 -6.53
CA ASP A 170 2.45 2.33 -6.80
C ASP A 170 2.36 2.68 -8.29
N ILE A 171 1.12 2.91 -8.78
CA ILE A 171 0.86 3.29 -10.17
C ILE A 171 1.73 4.50 -10.55
N SER A 172 2.36 4.37 -11.72
CA SER A 172 3.39 5.29 -12.22
C SER A 172 3.07 5.76 -13.62
N ALA A 173 2.98 7.08 -13.82
CA ALA A 173 2.99 7.70 -15.14
C ALA A 173 4.45 7.91 -15.58
N ARG A 174 4.97 7.00 -16.39
CA ARG A 174 6.41 6.92 -16.71
C ARG A 174 6.91 8.09 -17.54
N ASP A 175 6.12 8.59 -18.45
CA ASP A 175 6.39 9.79 -19.25
C ASP A 175 6.55 11.03 -18.34
N ILE A 176 5.62 11.26 -17.42
CA ILE A 176 5.68 12.33 -16.44
C ILE A 176 6.91 12.18 -15.53
N GLN A 177 7.14 10.95 -15.03
CA GLN A 177 8.29 10.64 -14.19
C GLN A 177 9.63 10.99 -14.87
N ARG A 178 9.78 10.67 -16.17
CA ARG A 178 10.98 11.02 -16.96
C ARG A 178 11.12 12.51 -17.19
N ASN A 179 10.02 13.18 -17.52
CA ASN A 179 10.04 14.59 -17.88
C ASN A 179 10.39 15.51 -16.72
N HIS A 180 10.00 15.15 -15.49
CA HIS A 180 10.13 16.04 -14.33
C HIS A 180 11.31 15.71 -13.39
N LYS A 181 12.09 14.67 -13.67
CA LYS A 181 13.25 14.22 -12.85
C LYS A 181 12.89 13.79 -11.42
N GLN A 182 11.96 14.48 -10.76
CA GLN A 182 11.39 14.11 -9.46
C GLN A 182 10.15 13.25 -9.68
N PHE A 183 9.97 12.22 -8.86
CA PHE A 183 8.95 11.20 -9.12
C PHE A 183 7.53 11.65 -8.74
N PHE A 184 7.42 12.62 -7.84
CA PHE A 184 6.16 13.03 -7.21
C PHE A 184 4.99 13.20 -8.18
N LEU A 185 5.16 13.97 -9.26
CA LEU A 185 4.07 14.20 -10.23
C LEU A 185 3.64 12.92 -10.95
N GLY A 186 4.60 12.11 -11.42
CA GLY A 186 4.31 10.84 -12.11
C GLY A 186 3.77 9.74 -11.18
N LYS A 187 3.83 9.95 -9.87
CA LYS A 187 3.39 9.01 -8.83
C LYS A 187 2.14 9.47 -8.07
N SER A 188 1.62 10.66 -8.35
CA SER A 188 0.57 11.31 -7.53
C SER A 188 -0.69 11.65 -8.32
N LEU A 189 -0.95 10.96 -9.42
CA LEU A 189 -2.22 11.11 -10.14
C LEU A 189 -3.39 10.70 -9.22
N PRO A 190 -4.58 11.29 -9.36
CA PRO A 190 -5.76 10.88 -8.61
C PRO A 190 -6.02 9.38 -8.78
N GLY A 191 -6.26 8.67 -7.67
CA GLY A 191 -6.51 7.23 -7.69
C GLY A 191 -5.32 6.33 -8.04
N ALA A 192 -4.11 6.87 -8.21
CA ALA A 192 -2.91 6.13 -8.61
C ALA A 192 -2.19 5.42 -7.44
N CYS A 193 -2.87 5.21 -6.31
CA CYS A 193 -2.35 4.49 -5.16
C CYS A 193 -3.43 3.58 -4.55
N PRO A 194 -3.87 2.52 -5.27
CA PRO A 194 -4.72 1.51 -4.67
C PRO A 194 -4.02 0.86 -3.47
N ILE A 195 -4.74 0.77 -2.33
CA ILE A 195 -4.20 0.23 -1.09
C ILE A 195 -5.24 -0.63 -0.35
N GLY A 196 -4.82 -1.74 0.24
CA GLY A 196 -5.67 -2.65 1.01
C GLY A 196 -5.33 -4.12 0.76
N PRO A 197 -6.30 -5.04 0.82
CA PRO A 197 -7.70 -4.82 1.20
C PRO A 197 -7.88 -4.52 2.69
N CYS A 198 -6.87 -4.83 3.51
CA CYS A 198 -6.88 -4.67 4.96
C CYS A 198 -5.49 -4.33 5.48
N ILE A 199 -5.40 -4.02 6.76
CA ILE A 199 -4.14 -4.07 7.51
C ILE A 199 -4.11 -5.39 8.28
N VAL A 200 -3.07 -6.19 8.03
CA VAL A 200 -2.73 -7.36 8.85
C VAL A 200 -1.78 -6.89 9.94
N THR A 201 -2.18 -7.06 11.20
CA THR A 201 -1.36 -6.61 12.32
C THR A 201 -0.02 -7.35 12.38
N LYS A 202 1.03 -6.69 12.84
CA LYS A 202 2.40 -7.20 12.78
C LYS A 202 2.61 -8.54 13.46
N ASP A 203 1.83 -8.86 14.46
CA ASP A 203 1.89 -10.14 15.21
C ASP A 203 1.33 -11.34 14.44
N GLU A 204 0.62 -11.11 13.33
CA GLU A 204 0.16 -12.16 12.40
C GLU A 204 1.19 -12.49 11.30
N ILE A 205 2.23 -11.67 11.17
CA ILE A 205 3.28 -11.81 10.15
C ILE A 205 4.62 -12.04 10.85
N ASP A 206 4.99 -13.30 11.01
CA ASP A 206 6.24 -13.68 11.68
C ASP A 206 7.49 -13.06 11.04
N ASN A 207 7.51 -13.02 9.70
CA ASN A 207 8.62 -12.46 8.94
C ASN A 207 8.14 -11.70 7.71
N PRO A 208 8.06 -10.36 7.76
CA PRO A 208 7.65 -9.56 6.60
C PRO A 208 8.69 -9.54 5.46
N HIS A 209 9.89 -10.06 5.71
CA HIS A 209 10.93 -10.24 4.70
C HIS A 209 10.95 -11.65 4.11
N ASN A 210 9.85 -12.36 4.14
CA ASN A 210 9.69 -13.63 3.43
C ASN A 210 8.23 -13.84 3.04
N LEU A 211 7.69 -12.92 2.27
CA LEU A 211 6.34 -12.97 1.71
C LEU A 211 6.43 -12.96 0.19
N ASP A 212 5.69 -13.85 -0.45
CA ASP A 212 5.58 -13.82 -1.90
C ASP A 212 4.75 -12.61 -2.34
N ILE A 213 5.17 -11.98 -3.43
CA ILE A 213 4.56 -10.78 -3.99
C ILE A 213 4.34 -10.95 -5.49
N PHE A 214 3.13 -10.60 -5.95
CA PHE A 214 2.72 -10.76 -7.34
C PHE A 214 2.03 -9.51 -7.87
N CYS A 215 2.20 -9.29 -9.18
CA CYS A 215 1.30 -8.46 -9.97
C CYS A 215 0.81 -9.24 -11.17
N ARG A 216 -0.50 -9.15 -11.45
CA ARG A 216 -1.11 -9.70 -12.66
C ARG A 216 -1.85 -8.59 -13.40
N VAL A 217 -1.77 -8.61 -14.71
CA VAL A 217 -2.60 -7.79 -15.59
C VAL A 217 -3.38 -8.72 -16.50
N ASN A 218 -4.70 -8.63 -16.47
CA ASN A 218 -5.62 -9.53 -17.20
C ASN A 218 -5.33 -11.03 -16.91
N GLY A 219 -5.05 -11.35 -15.65
CA GLY A 219 -4.73 -12.70 -15.19
C GLY A 219 -3.32 -13.19 -15.55
N GLN A 220 -2.54 -12.43 -16.33
CA GLN A 220 -1.15 -12.77 -16.68
C GLN A 220 -0.19 -12.25 -15.62
N ILE A 221 0.67 -13.13 -15.09
CA ILE A 221 1.71 -12.73 -14.14
C ILE A 221 2.68 -11.76 -14.83
N LYS A 222 2.81 -10.57 -14.26
CA LYS A 222 3.72 -9.52 -14.68
C LYS A 222 4.90 -9.36 -13.72
N GLN A 223 4.64 -9.44 -12.42
CA GLN A 223 5.66 -9.47 -11.38
C GLN A 223 5.45 -10.71 -10.51
N GLU A 224 6.53 -11.39 -10.16
CA GLU A 224 6.58 -12.53 -9.25
C GLU A 224 7.91 -12.49 -8.53
N SER A 225 7.87 -12.35 -7.20
CA SER A 225 9.06 -12.21 -6.37
C SER A 225 8.76 -12.53 -4.91
N ASN A 226 9.71 -12.23 -4.03
CA ASN A 226 9.55 -12.37 -2.59
C ASN A 226 10.24 -11.20 -1.89
N THR A 227 9.64 -10.71 -0.80
CA THR A 227 10.14 -9.55 -0.03
C THR A 227 11.55 -9.75 0.55
N LYS A 228 12.05 -10.98 0.61
CA LYS A 228 13.44 -11.28 1.03
C LYS A 228 14.51 -10.70 0.09
N PHE A 229 14.12 -10.34 -1.13
CA PHE A 229 15.03 -9.74 -2.12
C PHE A 229 15.12 -8.21 -2.03
N GLN A 230 14.45 -7.60 -1.06
CA GLN A 230 14.61 -6.18 -0.77
C GLN A 230 16.06 -5.85 -0.40
N ILE A 231 16.58 -4.76 -0.97
CA ILE A 231 17.94 -4.26 -0.74
C ILE A 231 18.05 -3.64 0.65
N PHE A 232 17.08 -2.82 1.00
CA PHE A 232 16.93 -2.22 2.33
C PHE A 232 15.70 -2.83 2.99
N ASP A 233 15.93 -3.50 4.11
CA ASP A 233 14.88 -4.07 4.94
C ASP A 233 14.03 -3.00 5.62
N ILE A 234 12.86 -3.37 6.13
CA ILE A 234 11.93 -2.45 6.80
C ILE A 234 12.61 -1.66 7.92
N PRO A 235 13.42 -2.27 8.81
CA PRO A 235 14.17 -1.52 9.81
C PRO A 235 15.09 -0.45 9.23
N SER A 236 15.78 -0.74 8.12
CA SER A 236 16.64 0.23 7.43
C SER A 236 15.86 1.39 6.83
N GLN A 237 14.68 1.10 6.27
CA GLN A 237 13.79 2.11 5.71
C GLN A 237 13.28 3.05 6.80
N ILE A 238 12.78 2.50 7.92
CA ILE A 238 12.29 3.26 9.07
C ILE A 238 13.42 4.13 9.66
N GLU A 239 14.61 3.57 9.86
CA GLU A 239 15.78 4.32 10.36
C GLU A 239 16.13 5.49 9.42
N ALA A 240 16.19 5.22 8.10
CA ALA A 240 16.56 6.24 7.12
C ALA A 240 15.55 7.39 7.07
N ILE A 241 14.25 7.09 7.02
CA ILE A 241 13.18 8.08 7.00
C ILE A 241 13.17 8.87 8.31
N SER A 242 13.14 8.16 9.44
CA SER A 242 13.01 8.79 10.74
C SER A 242 14.25 9.57 11.19
N LYS A 243 15.36 9.44 10.49
CA LYS A 243 16.57 10.23 10.78
C LYS A 243 16.35 11.72 10.68
N SER A 244 15.51 12.16 9.74
CA SER A 244 15.27 13.57 9.43
C SER A 244 13.81 14.01 9.52
N THR A 245 12.85 13.08 9.53
CA THR A 245 11.42 13.41 9.63
C THR A 245 10.74 12.55 10.69
N TYR A 246 9.62 13.04 11.23
CA TYR A 246 8.81 12.25 12.14
C TYR A 246 8.04 11.19 11.37
N LEU A 247 7.88 10.02 11.99
CA LEU A 247 6.87 9.04 11.63
C LEU A 247 5.71 9.15 12.63
N MET A 248 4.49 9.11 12.12
CA MET A 248 3.26 9.27 12.88
C MET A 248 2.36 8.04 12.73
N PRO A 249 1.50 7.72 13.71
CA PRO A 249 0.50 6.67 13.54
C PRO A 249 -0.35 6.92 12.29
N GLY A 250 -0.54 5.87 11.49
CA GLY A 250 -1.23 5.94 10.21
C GLY A 250 -0.34 6.31 9.01
N ASP A 251 0.92 6.69 9.21
CA ASP A 251 1.85 6.88 8.09
C ASP A 251 2.09 5.56 7.35
N ILE A 252 2.27 5.66 6.04
CA ILE A 252 2.46 4.53 5.13
C ILE A 252 3.84 4.59 4.51
N ILE A 253 4.56 3.46 4.52
CA ILE A 253 5.82 3.26 3.82
C ILE A 253 5.61 2.17 2.77
N ALA A 254 5.63 2.52 1.50
CA ALA A 254 5.67 1.61 0.36
C ALA A 254 7.11 1.13 0.17
N THR A 255 7.33 -0.20 0.26
CA THR A 255 8.68 -0.75 0.49
C THR A 255 9.48 -1.00 -0.79
N GLY A 256 8.93 -0.62 -1.93
CA GLY A 256 9.51 -0.83 -3.25
C GLY A 256 8.94 -2.04 -3.97
N THR A 257 9.03 -2.02 -5.29
CA THR A 257 8.50 -3.03 -6.21
C THR A 257 9.60 -3.93 -6.76
N PRO A 258 9.33 -5.22 -7.03
CA PRO A 258 10.25 -6.12 -7.73
C PRO A 258 10.28 -5.87 -9.24
N SER A 259 11.11 -6.62 -9.96
CA SER A 259 11.16 -6.61 -11.43
C SER A 259 9.83 -7.06 -12.06
N GLY A 260 9.65 -6.73 -13.35
CA GLY A 260 8.47 -7.09 -14.15
C GLY A 260 7.51 -5.93 -14.39
N VAL A 261 7.96 -4.70 -14.11
CA VAL A 261 7.20 -3.47 -14.42
C VAL A 261 7.05 -3.30 -15.94
N GLY A 262 6.00 -2.61 -16.35
CA GLY A 262 5.61 -2.50 -17.75
C GLY A 262 6.61 -1.77 -18.64
N PHE A 263 7.17 -0.65 -18.16
CA PHE A 263 8.15 0.13 -18.94
C PHE A 263 9.42 -0.66 -19.29
N ALA A 264 9.76 -1.67 -18.50
CA ALA A 264 10.96 -2.48 -18.68
C ALA A 264 10.75 -3.71 -19.58
N ARG A 265 9.54 -3.96 -20.02
CA ARG A 265 9.22 -5.06 -20.92
C ARG A 265 9.66 -4.78 -22.36
N LYS A 266 9.74 -5.81 -23.18
CA LYS A 266 10.14 -5.69 -24.60
C LYS A 266 9.10 -6.36 -25.51
N PRO A 267 8.26 -5.58 -26.22
CA PRO A 267 8.14 -4.10 -26.15
C PRO A 267 7.62 -3.63 -24.78
N PRO A 268 7.77 -2.34 -24.43
CA PRO A 268 7.14 -1.77 -23.24
C PRO A 268 5.62 -1.97 -23.23
N GLU A 269 5.07 -2.27 -22.04
CA GLU A 269 3.64 -2.48 -21.85
C GLU A 269 3.12 -1.44 -20.85
N PHE A 270 1.98 -0.80 -21.17
CA PHE A 270 1.32 0.16 -20.29
C PHE A 270 -0.15 -0.21 -20.17
N LEU A 271 -0.75 0.21 -19.08
CA LEU A 271 -2.17 -0.03 -18.77
C LEU A 271 -3.07 0.66 -19.80
N LYS A 272 -4.15 -0.01 -20.15
CA LYS A 272 -5.16 0.44 -21.11
C LYS A 272 -6.55 0.34 -20.52
N ASP A 273 -7.49 1.03 -21.15
CA ASP A 273 -8.91 0.89 -20.80
C ASP A 273 -9.37 -0.56 -20.80
N GLY A 274 -10.08 -0.93 -19.77
CA GLY A 274 -10.59 -2.28 -19.54
C GLY A 274 -9.62 -3.25 -18.88
N ASP A 275 -8.34 -2.92 -18.73
CA ASP A 275 -7.36 -3.78 -18.06
C ASP A 275 -7.75 -4.00 -16.59
N ILE A 276 -7.52 -5.22 -16.11
CA ILE A 276 -7.67 -5.60 -14.70
C ILE A 276 -6.28 -5.81 -14.11
N VAL A 277 -5.93 -5.02 -13.10
CA VAL A 277 -4.65 -5.10 -12.38
C VAL A 277 -4.88 -5.72 -11.02
N GLU A 278 -4.14 -6.77 -10.70
CA GLU A 278 -4.17 -7.43 -9.41
C GLU A 278 -2.78 -7.34 -8.77
N CYS A 279 -2.71 -6.80 -7.54
CA CYS A 279 -1.51 -6.85 -6.72
C CYS A 279 -1.78 -7.69 -5.48
N GLU A 280 -0.88 -8.61 -5.16
CA GLU A 280 -1.05 -9.59 -4.09
C GLU A 280 0.23 -9.71 -3.27
N VAL A 281 0.08 -9.76 -1.96
CA VAL A 281 1.15 -10.10 -1.02
C VAL A 281 0.67 -11.24 -0.13
N GLU A 282 1.48 -12.29 -0.02
CA GLU A 282 1.20 -13.48 0.78
C GLU A 282 0.77 -13.12 2.21
N LYS A 283 -0.20 -13.85 2.76
CA LYS A 283 -0.81 -13.66 4.10
C LYS A 283 -1.57 -12.34 4.30
N ILE A 284 -1.42 -11.35 3.42
CA ILE A 284 -2.12 -10.07 3.53
C ILE A 284 -3.39 -10.12 2.71
N GLY A 285 -3.27 -10.35 1.41
CA GLY A 285 -4.40 -10.43 0.50
C GLY A 285 -4.08 -9.85 -0.87
N LYS A 286 -5.13 -9.52 -1.59
CA LYS A 286 -5.08 -9.05 -2.97
C LYS A 286 -5.96 -7.81 -3.13
N ILE A 287 -5.47 -6.84 -3.90
CA ILE A 287 -6.25 -5.72 -4.42
C ILE A 287 -6.48 -5.94 -5.91
N THR A 288 -7.63 -5.53 -6.43
CA THR A 288 -8.01 -5.73 -7.83
C THR A 288 -8.65 -4.46 -8.37
N ASN A 289 -8.04 -3.87 -9.37
CA ASN A 289 -8.45 -2.57 -9.89
C ASN A 289 -8.68 -2.65 -11.40
N LYS A 290 -9.82 -2.15 -11.86
CA LYS A 290 -10.11 -1.99 -13.29
C LYS A 290 -9.60 -0.62 -13.75
N VAL A 291 -8.91 -0.60 -14.89
CA VAL A 291 -8.55 0.64 -15.57
C VAL A 291 -9.74 1.13 -16.39
N ILE A 292 -10.09 2.40 -16.25
CA ILE A 292 -11.16 3.04 -16.99
C ILE A 292 -10.67 4.30 -17.69
N ASP A 293 -11.02 4.45 -18.94
CA ASP A 293 -10.73 5.67 -19.70
C ASP A 293 -11.67 6.79 -19.23
N CYS A 294 -11.08 7.85 -18.70
CA CYS A 294 -11.75 9.07 -18.25
C CYS A 294 -11.32 10.29 -19.09
N SER A 295 -10.66 10.05 -20.24
CA SER A 295 -10.26 11.11 -21.15
C SER A 295 -11.49 11.90 -21.60
N HIS A 296 -11.37 13.21 -21.63
CA HIS A 296 -12.46 14.12 -22.09
C HIS A 296 -13.73 14.18 -21.19
N GLN A 297 -13.63 13.77 -19.93
CA GLN A 297 -14.72 13.94 -18.95
C GLN A 297 -14.61 15.24 -18.14
#